data_886a27af498672a033701a42c6183cd0
#
_entry.id   886a27af498672a033701a42c6183cd0
#
_cell.length_a   1.000
_cell.length_b   1.000
_cell.length_c   1.000
_cell.angle_alpha   90.00
_cell.angle_beta   90.00
_cell.angle_gamma   90.00
#
_symmetry.space_group_name_H-M   'P 1'
#
loop_
_entity.id
_entity.type
_entity.pdbx_description
1 polymer ?
#
loop_
_entity_poly.entity_id
_entity_poly.type
_entity_poly.pdbx_seq_one_letter_code
_entity_poly.pdbx_strand_id
1 'polypeptide(L)' 'MKILLSQFLEQHHLSIRQAAIMTGVPRSTIGDIVTDHVSPTLATMEQLAAGLKTTISGLYESEYK' A
#
# COMPACT_ATOMS: atom_id res chain seq x y z
N MET A 1 -3.91 -3.06 -13.97
CA MET A 1 -3.27 -2.26 -12.93
C MET A 1 -2.57 -3.16 -11.92
N LYS A 2 -1.41 -2.78 -11.46
CA LYS A 2 -0.64 -3.54 -10.47
C LYS A 2 -0.41 -2.68 -9.25
N ILE A 3 -0.70 -3.22 -8.07
CA ILE A 3 -0.43 -2.52 -6.81
C ILE A 3 0.98 -2.87 -6.34
N LEU A 4 1.78 -1.85 -6.03
CA LEU A 4 3.20 -1.99 -5.70
C LEU A 4 3.48 -1.97 -4.20
N LEU A 5 2.45 -2.11 -3.35
CA LEU A 5 2.61 -2.01 -1.91
C LEU A 5 3.58 -3.06 -1.36
N SER A 6 3.48 -4.29 -1.84
CA SER A 6 4.37 -5.38 -1.41
C SER A 6 5.83 -5.02 -1.69
N GLN A 7 6.13 -4.56 -2.90
CA GLN A 7 7.50 -4.15 -3.27
C GLN A 7 7.98 -2.96 -2.43
N PHE A 8 7.08 -1.99 -2.19
CA PHE A 8 7.44 -0.82 -1.38
C PHE A 8 7.84 -1.24 0.03
N LEU A 9 7.05 -2.07 0.66
CA LEU A 9 7.34 -2.55 2.02
C LEU A 9 8.66 -3.32 2.07
N GLU A 10 8.89 -4.17 1.08
CA GLU A 10 10.12 -4.96 0.98
C GLU A 10 11.34 -4.06 0.80
N GLN A 11 11.26 -3.07 -0.08
CA GLN A 11 12.35 -2.13 -0.34
C GLN A 11 12.71 -1.31 0.89
N HIS A 12 11.74 -0.98 1.72
CA HIS A 12 11.93 -0.16 2.92
C HIS A 12 12.07 -1.00 4.20
N HIS A 13 12.15 -2.32 4.07
CA HIS A 13 12.28 -3.24 5.20
C HIS A 13 11.17 -3.06 6.24
N LEU A 14 9.94 -2.84 5.76
CA LEU A 14 8.78 -2.65 6.60
C LEU A 14 7.93 -3.91 6.64
N SER A 15 7.53 -4.32 7.84
CA SER A 15 6.55 -5.39 8.00
C SER A 15 5.14 -4.84 7.76
N ILE A 16 4.17 -5.75 7.53
CA ILE A 16 2.76 -5.37 7.45
C ILE A 16 2.33 -4.67 8.74
N ARG A 17 2.80 -5.16 9.89
CA ARG A 17 2.48 -4.57 11.19
C ARG A 17 3.00 -3.14 11.30
N GLN A 18 4.24 -2.89 10.88
CA GLN A 18 4.81 -1.54 10.88
C GLN A 18 4.04 -0.62 9.94
N ALA A 19 3.70 -1.09 8.75
CA ALA A 19 2.91 -0.32 7.81
C ALA A 19 1.54 0.04 8.38
N ALA A 20 0.90 -0.88 9.09
CA ALA A 20 -0.39 -0.63 9.73
C ALA A 20 -0.27 0.48 10.78
N ILE A 21 0.78 0.46 11.59
CA ILE A 21 1.03 1.50 12.59
C ILE A 21 1.27 2.85 11.94
N MET A 22 2.06 2.88 10.88
CA MET A 22 2.43 4.12 10.18
C MET A 22 1.26 4.76 9.44
N THR A 23 0.37 3.95 8.91
CA THR A 23 -0.70 4.43 8.01
C THR A 23 -2.06 4.50 8.68
N GLY A 24 -2.27 3.76 9.76
CA GLY A 24 -3.58 3.61 10.37
C GLY A 24 -4.51 2.65 9.63
N VAL A 25 -4.03 2.02 8.56
CA VAL A 25 -4.80 1.00 7.84
C VAL A 25 -4.67 -0.33 8.57
N PRO A 26 -5.78 -1.06 8.81
CA PRO A 26 -5.72 -2.34 9.52
C PRO A 26 -4.77 -3.33 8.85
N ARG A 27 -4.09 -4.15 9.65
CA ARG A 27 -3.15 -5.17 9.14
C ARG A 27 -3.83 -6.15 8.20
N SER A 28 -5.07 -6.53 8.49
CA SER A 28 -5.83 -7.44 7.64
C SER A 28 -6.04 -6.83 6.25
N THR A 29 -6.35 -5.55 6.19
CA THR A 29 -6.54 -4.84 4.93
C THR A 29 -5.24 -4.77 4.14
N ILE A 30 -4.13 -4.43 4.80
CA ILE A 30 -2.81 -4.40 4.14
C ILE A 30 -2.44 -5.80 3.65
N GLY A 31 -2.66 -6.83 4.46
CA GLY A 31 -2.41 -8.21 4.08
C GLY A 31 -3.21 -8.62 2.84
N ASP A 32 -4.48 -8.24 2.77
CA ASP A 32 -5.33 -8.52 1.61
C ASP A 32 -4.84 -7.79 0.36
N ILE A 33 -4.33 -6.58 0.50
CA ILE A 33 -3.78 -5.82 -0.63
C ILE A 33 -2.49 -6.47 -1.15
N VAL A 34 -1.56 -6.81 -0.26
CA VAL A 34 -0.26 -7.38 -0.68
C VAL A 34 -0.39 -8.79 -1.26
N THR A 35 -1.45 -9.51 -0.92
CA THR A 35 -1.74 -10.85 -1.46
C THR A 35 -2.71 -10.82 -2.65
N ASP A 36 -3.06 -9.64 -3.13
CA ASP A 36 -3.97 -9.43 -4.26
C ASP A 36 -5.39 -9.97 -4.05
N HIS A 37 -5.82 -10.14 -2.81
CA HIS A 37 -7.19 -10.55 -2.51
C HIS A 37 -8.18 -9.39 -2.65
N VAL A 38 -7.71 -8.15 -2.47
CA VAL A 38 -8.54 -6.95 -2.51
C VAL A 38 -7.79 -5.85 -3.24
N SER A 39 -8.51 -5.12 -4.10
CA SER A 39 -7.98 -3.89 -4.70
C SER A 39 -8.31 -2.71 -3.78
N PRO A 40 -7.32 -1.91 -3.38
CA PRO A 40 -7.58 -0.77 -2.51
C PRO A 40 -8.37 0.32 -3.24
N THR A 41 -9.20 1.04 -2.50
CA THR A 41 -9.85 2.24 -3.01
C THR A 41 -8.82 3.38 -3.10
N LEU A 42 -9.17 4.44 -3.83
CA LEU A 42 -8.32 5.63 -3.87
C LEU A 42 -8.15 6.24 -2.48
N ALA A 43 -9.19 6.21 -1.65
CA ALA A 43 -9.10 6.71 -0.27
C ALA A 43 -8.09 5.90 0.54
N THR A 44 -8.09 4.58 0.39
CA THR A 44 -7.12 3.71 1.06
C THR A 44 -5.71 3.98 0.53
N MET A 45 -5.56 4.15 -0.78
CA MET A 45 -4.27 4.49 -1.39
C MET A 45 -3.73 5.82 -0.87
N GLU A 46 -4.59 6.80 -0.69
CA GLU A 46 -4.22 8.10 -0.13
C GLU A 46 -3.71 7.94 1.31
N GLN A 47 -4.40 7.16 2.11
CA GLN A 47 -4.03 6.89 3.49
C GLN A 47 -2.67 6.17 3.56
N LEU A 48 -2.46 5.18 2.69
CA LEU A 48 -1.18 4.48 2.60
C LEU A 48 -0.06 5.43 2.19
N ALA A 49 -0.28 6.22 1.16
CA ALA A 49 0.73 7.17 0.67
C ALA A 49 1.12 8.18 1.74
N ALA A 50 0.14 8.72 2.46
CA ALA A 50 0.39 9.69 3.53
C ALA A 50 1.23 9.07 4.65
N GLY A 51 0.87 7.89 5.12
CA GLY A 51 1.56 7.23 6.22
C GLY A 51 2.94 6.71 5.85
N LEU A 52 3.11 6.26 4.62
CA LEU A 52 4.39 5.75 4.11
C LEU A 52 5.26 6.85 3.50
N LYS A 53 4.77 8.08 3.49
CA LYS A 53 5.49 9.25 2.97
C LYS A 53 5.89 9.09 1.51
N THR A 54 4.95 8.63 0.71
CA THR A 54 5.12 8.45 -0.73
C THR A 54 3.92 9.06 -1.46
N THR A 55 3.80 8.83 -2.75
CA THR A 55 2.68 9.32 -3.55
C THR A 55 1.75 8.16 -3.89
N ILE A 56 0.50 8.49 -4.20
CA ILE A 56 -0.45 7.47 -4.68
C ILE A 56 0.12 6.80 -5.94
N SER A 57 0.62 7.60 -6.89
CA SER A 57 1.18 7.09 -8.14
C SER A 57 2.44 6.23 -7.92
N GLY A 58 3.10 6.36 -6.78
CA GLY A 58 4.24 5.52 -6.41
C GLY A 58 3.83 4.13 -5.91
N LEU A 59 2.54 3.92 -5.65
CA LEU A 59 2.03 2.68 -5.09
C LEU A 59 1.30 1.80 -6.10
N TYR A 60 1.24 2.20 -7.36
CA TYR A 60 0.62 1.37 -8.39
C TYR A 60 1.30 1.54 -9.74
N GLU A 61 1.07 0.59 -10.61
CA GLU A 61 1.54 0.64 -11.99
C GLU A 61 0.36 0.39 -12.91
N SER A 62 0.24 1.23 -13.96
CA SER A 62 -0.84 1.13 -14.92
C SER A 62 -0.41 1.83 -16.21
N GLU A 63 -0.87 1.32 -17.36
CA GLU A 63 -0.66 2.01 -18.64
C GLU A 63 -1.43 3.32 -18.74
N TYR A 64 -2.38 3.56 -17.85
CA TYR A 64 -3.18 4.79 -17.79
C TYR A 64 -2.72 5.73 -16.64
N LYS A 65 -1.56 5.50 -16.14
CA LYS A 65 -1.00 6.27 -15.02
C LYS A 65 -0.66 7.72 -15.39
#